data_151d3a779c14b62913f693f237de814f
#
_entry.id   151d3a779c14b62913f693f237de814f
#
_cell.length_a   1.000
_cell.length_b   1.000
_cell.length_c   1.000
_cell.angle_alpha   90.00
_cell.angle_beta   90.00
_cell.angle_gamma   90.00
#
_symmetry.space_group_name_H-M   'P 1'
#
loop_
_entity.id
_entity.type
_entity.pdbx_description
1 polymer ?
#
loop_
_entity_poly.entity_id
_entity_poly.type
_entity_poly.pdbx_seq_one_letter_code
_entity_poly.pdbx_strand_id
1 'polypeptide(L)'
;MSTATLKVQPARDGADIRALIESVHKAHHEKDGAAIVAPYAQDAVVFNLAPPLSHHGMDLKEKKAWLETWEGPIDWESRDFNITVSGDFAFCHGFYRLGGTPKAAGRPIVFWMRATVCLHRDEGAWRIVHEHTSVPFYMDGSLRPAFDLQPPSIPVTAY
;
A
#
# COMPACT_ATOMS: atom_id res chain seq x y z
N MET A 1 33.30 23.72 0.44
CA MET A 1 32.05 24.31 0.88
C MET A 1 30.90 23.37 0.58
N SER A 2 30.09 23.07 1.55
CA SER A 2 28.77 22.42 1.52
C SER A 2 28.68 20.97 1.01
N THR A 3 29.09 20.03 1.86
CA THR A 3 28.79 18.60 1.71
C THR A 3 27.80 18.08 2.76
N ALA A 4 27.20 18.97 3.54
CA ALA A 4 26.34 18.58 4.68
C ALA A 4 24.84 18.41 4.32
N THR A 5 24.41 18.90 3.15
CA THR A 5 22.97 18.94 2.80
C THR A 5 22.46 17.62 2.22
N LEU A 6 23.32 16.76 1.66
CA LEU A 6 22.92 15.54 0.95
C LEU A 6 22.53 14.36 1.85
N LYS A 7 22.93 14.34 3.12
CA LYS A 7 22.63 13.21 4.04
C LYS A 7 21.31 13.35 4.81
N VAL A 8 20.77 14.54 4.93
CA VAL A 8 19.54 14.80 5.70
C VAL A 8 18.29 14.59 4.85
N GLN A 9 18.35 14.83 3.55
CA GLN A 9 17.21 14.77 2.64
C GLN A 9 16.65 13.34 2.46
N PRO A 10 17.46 12.29 2.21
CA PRO A 10 16.91 10.95 2.09
C PRO A 10 16.21 10.43 3.34
N ALA A 11 16.70 10.79 4.52
CA ALA A 11 16.06 10.41 5.79
C ALA A 11 14.72 11.12 5.98
N ARG A 12 14.64 12.42 5.62
CA ARG A 12 13.40 13.18 5.63
C ARG A 12 12.40 12.64 4.61
N ASP A 13 12.85 12.37 3.40
CA ASP A 13 12.02 11.79 2.33
C ASP A 13 11.43 10.45 2.75
N GLY A 14 12.21 9.59 3.40
CA GLY A 14 11.73 8.32 3.93
C GLY A 14 10.64 8.49 4.98
N ALA A 15 10.77 9.49 5.87
CA ALA A 15 9.75 9.83 6.86
C ALA A 15 8.48 10.39 6.20
N ASP A 16 8.63 11.26 5.20
CA ASP A 16 7.50 11.85 4.45
C ASP A 16 6.72 10.76 3.69
N ILE A 17 7.43 9.82 3.05
CA ILE A 17 6.81 8.68 2.36
C ILE A 17 6.08 7.78 3.36
N ARG A 18 6.67 7.48 4.51
CA ARG A 18 6.03 6.68 5.55
C ARG A 18 4.74 7.33 6.03
N ALA A 19 4.78 8.63 6.32
CA ALA A 19 3.62 9.40 6.72
C ALA A 19 2.53 9.41 5.64
N LEU A 20 2.90 9.49 4.36
CA LEU A 20 1.96 9.39 3.24
C LEU A 20 1.27 8.01 3.22
N ILE A 21 2.00 6.90 3.33
CA ILE A 21 1.42 5.55 3.36
C ILE A 21 0.49 5.38 4.58
N GLU A 22 0.92 5.84 5.76
CA GLU A 22 0.10 5.80 6.97
C GLU A 22 -1.18 6.62 6.84
N SER A 23 -1.12 7.77 6.14
CA SER A 23 -2.32 8.58 5.87
C SER A 23 -3.32 7.87 4.97
N VAL A 24 -2.85 7.09 3.98
CA VAL A 24 -3.71 6.25 3.13
C VAL A 24 -4.38 5.15 3.95
N HIS A 25 -3.64 4.50 4.86
CA HIS A 25 -4.20 3.48 5.76
C HIS A 25 -5.28 4.07 6.68
N LYS A 26 -5.01 5.22 7.28
CA LYS A 26 -5.98 5.96 8.09
C LYS A 26 -7.23 6.31 7.29
N ALA A 27 -7.07 6.80 6.06
CA ALA A 27 -8.19 7.12 5.18
C ALA A 27 -9.07 5.90 4.84
N HIS A 28 -8.48 4.70 4.73
CA HIS A 28 -9.25 3.45 4.60
C HIS A 28 -10.08 3.16 5.85
N HIS A 29 -9.50 3.31 7.05
CA HIS A 29 -10.22 3.13 8.32
C HIS A 29 -11.41 4.09 8.43
N GLU A 30 -11.21 5.34 8.03
CA GLU A 30 -12.24 6.39 8.05
C GLU A 30 -13.19 6.32 6.84
N LYS A 31 -12.92 5.44 5.87
CA LYS A 31 -13.65 5.33 4.60
C LYS A 31 -13.67 6.63 3.78
N ASP A 32 -12.62 7.43 3.90
CA ASP A 32 -12.44 8.65 3.09
C ASP A 32 -11.84 8.31 1.72
N GLY A 33 -12.72 8.07 0.75
CA GLY A 33 -12.29 7.72 -0.62
C GLY A 33 -11.44 8.82 -1.27
N ALA A 34 -11.69 10.09 -0.99
CA ALA A 34 -10.93 11.19 -1.56
C ALA A 34 -9.50 11.23 -1.00
N ALA A 35 -9.34 11.05 0.31
CA ALA A 35 -8.04 10.99 0.96
C ALA A 35 -7.23 9.74 0.56
N ILE A 36 -7.90 8.62 0.21
CA ILE A 36 -7.24 7.42 -0.34
C ILE A 36 -6.67 7.70 -1.72
N VAL A 37 -7.43 8.36 -2.60
CA VAL A 37 -7.08 8.56 -4.02
C VAL A 37 -6.04 9.68 -4.19
N ALA A 38 -6.10 10.73 -3.38
CA ALA A 38 -5.30 11.94 -3.54
C ALA A 38 -3.79 11.73 -3.65
N PRO A 39 -3.14 10.78 -2.94
CA PRO A 39 -1.70 10.54 -3.05
C PRO A 39 -1.26 9.84 -4.34
N TYR A 40 -2.17 9.27 -5.12
CA TYR A 40 -1.82 8.58 -6.37
C TYR A 40 -1.65 9.56 -7.51
N ALA A 41 -0.67 9.29 -8.38
CA ALA A 41 -0.55 9.97 -9.66
C ALA A 41 -1.76 9.61 -10.55
N GLN A 42 -2.13 10.52 -11.46
CA GLN A 42 -3.29 10.34 -12.32
C GLN A 42 -3.17 9.09 -13.22
N ASP A 43 -1.95 8.75 -13.61
CA ASP A 43 -1.59 7.62 -14.47
C ASP A 43 -0.96 6.46 -13.71
N ALA A 44 -1.10 6.43 -12.39
CA ALA A 44 -0.56 5.36 -11.56
C ALA A 44 -1.01 3.97 -12.05
N VAL A 45 -0.07 3.03 -12.12
CA VAL A 45 -0.38 1.63 -12.45
C VAL A 45 -0.56 0.85 -11.17
N VAL A 46 -1.74 0.26 -10.98
CA VAL A 46 -2.08 -0.46 -9.73
C VAL A 46 -2.48 -1.90 -10.01
N PHE A 47 -1.80 -2.84 -9.36
CA PHE A 47 -2.10 -4.26 -9.37
C PHE A 47 -2.70 -4.68 -8.03
N ASN A 48 -4.02 -4.73 -7.99
CA ASN A 48 -4.79 -5.11 -6.81
C ASN A 48 -4.96 -6.62 -6.69
N LEU A 49 -5.41 -7.07 -5.50
CA LEU A 49 -5.80 -8.47 -5.28
C LEU A 49 -7.02 -8.89 -6.10
N ALA A 50 -7.95 -7.96 -6.32
CA ALA A 50 -9.18 -8.21 -7.07
C ALA A 50 -8.99 -7.87 -8.56
N PRO A 51 -9.75 -8.51 -9.46
CA PRO A 51 -9.82 -8.12 -10.86
C PRO A 51 -10.19 -6.64 -11.06
N PRO A 52 -9.73 -6.04 -12.16
CA PRO A 52 -8.95 -6.59 -13.26
C PRO A 52 -7.46 -6.76 -12.93
N LEU A 53 -6.65 -7.30 -13.84
CA LEU A 53 -5.20 -7.45 -13.63
C LEU A 53 -4.47 -6.15 -13.37
N SER A 54 -4.99 -5.03 -13.88
CA SER A 54 -4.35 -3.72 -13.78
C SER A 54 -5.39 -2.62 -13.82
N HIS A 55 -5.20 -1.60 -12.99
CA HIS A 55 -5.87 -0.31 -13.06
C HIS A 55 -4.88 0.76 -13.51
N HIS A 56 -5.36 1.75 -14.26
CA HIS A 56 -4.63 2.96 -14.59
C HIS A 56 -5.31 4.16 -13.91
N GLY A 57 -4.59 4.78 -12.99
CA GLY A 57 -5.13 5.77 -12.06
C GLY A 57 -6.00 5.14 -10.97
N MET A 58 -6.46 5.98 -10.06
CA MET A 58 -7.39 5.62 -8.99
C MET A 58 -8.69 6.39 -9.16
N ASP A 59 -9.75 5.72 -9.56
CA ASP A 59 -11.06 6.34 -9.74
C ASP A 59 -11.79 6.51 -8.41
N LEU A 60 -12.17 7.76 -8.08
CA LEU A 60 -12.83 8.08 -6.82
C LEU A 60 -14.21 7.42 -6.67
N LYS A 61 -14.97 7.33 -7.77
CA LYS A 61 -16.30 6.72 -7.75
C LYS A 61 -16.20 5.21 -7.49
N GLU A 62 -15.28 4.55 -8.17
CA GLU A 62 -15.00 3.12 -7.93
C GLU A 62 -14.49 2.87 -6.51
N LYS A 63 -13.59 3.74 -6.00
CA LYS A 63 -13.10 3.63 -4.63
C LYS A 63 -14.23 3.78 -3.60
N LYS A 64 -15.11 4.76 -3.76
CA LYS A 64 -16.27 4.93 -2.89
C LYS A 64 -17.21 3.73 -2.95
N ALA A 65 -17.51 3.22 -4.14
CA ALA A 65 -18.35 2.03 -4.29
C ALA A 65 -17.72 0.81 -3.59
N TRP A 66 -16.41 0.62 -3.72
CA TRP A 66 -15.70 -0.45 -3.01
C TRP A 66 -15.79 -0.28 -1.49
N LEU A 67 -15.58 0.93 -0.96
CA LEU A 67 -15.68 1.20 0.49
C LEU A 67 -17.08 0.87 1.05
N GLU A 68 -18.14 1.07 0.25
CA GLU A 68 -19.52 0.72 0.62
C GLU A 68 -19.77 -0.78 0.71
N THR A 69 -18.92 -1.62 0.10
CA THR A 69 -19.03 -3.09 0.22
C THR A 69 -18.59 -3.64 1.59
N TRP A 70 -18.05 -2.78 2.45
CA TRP A 70 -17.56 -3.15 3.77
C TRP A 70 -18.50 -2.62 4.87
N GLU A 71 -18.70 -3.42 5.90
CA GLU A 71 -19.36 -3.02 7.13
C GLU A 71 -18.32 -2.47 8.11
N GLY A 72 -18.56 -1.27 8.66
CA GLY A 72 -17.64 -0.63 9.60
C GLY A 72 -16.31 -0.21 8.97
N PRO A 73 -15.28 0.01 9.79
CA PRO A 73 -13.96 0.44 9.36
C PRO A 73 -13.20 -0.67 8.63
N ILE A 74 -12.23 -0.25 7.82
CA ILE A 74 -11.30 -1.15 7.13
C ILE A 74 -9.90 -0.86 7.65
N ASP A 75 -9.34 -1.78 8.41
CA ASP A 75 -8.04 -1.62 9.04
C ASP A 75 -6.91 -2.02 8.09
N TRP A 76 -5.97 -1.10 7.89
CA TRP A 76 -4.73 -1.35 7.19
C TRP A 76 -3.55 -1.11 8.11
N GLU A 77 -2.55 -1.95 8.02
CA GLU A 77 -1.33 -1.89 8.81
C GLU A 77 -0.14 -2.25 7.93
N SER A 78 0.98 -1.54 8.10
CA SER A 78 2.25 -1.89 7.46
C SER A 78 3.16 -2.62 8.44
N ARG A 79 3.86 -3.65 7.97
CA ARG A 79 4.90 -4.35 8.72
C ARG A 79 6.12 -4.60 7.85
N ASP A 80 7.31 -4.45 8.44
CA ASP A 80 8.60 -4.63 7.77
C ASP A 80 8.68 -3.83 6.45
N PHE A 81 8.15 -2.59 6.50
CA PHE A 81 8.03 -1.73 5.34
C PHE A 81 9.32 -0.93 5.14
N ASN A 82 10.12 -1.36 4.18
CA ASN A 82 11.41 -0.79 3.81
C ASN A 82 11.22 0.28 2.73
N ILE A 83 11.90 1.40 2.88
CA ILE A 83 11.83 2.54 1.95
C ILE A 83 13.22 2.85 1.46
N THR A 84 13.43 2.82 0.15
CA THR A 84 14.67 3.22 -0.51
C THR A 84 14.39 4.44 -1.37
N VAL A 85 15.13 5.52 -1.16
CA VAL A 85 14.99 6.78 -1.90
C VAL A 85 16.22 7.01 -2.77
N SER A 86 15.99 7.37 -4.03
CA SER A 86 17.04 7.74 -4.99
C SER A 86 16.59 8.95 -5.81
N GLY A 87 17.05 10.14 -5.43
CA GLY A 87 16.61 11.39 -6.06
C GLY A 87 15.12 11.61 -5.90
N ASP A 88 14.41 11.76 -7.01
CA ASP A 88 12.96 11.97 -7.04
C ASP A 88 12.15 10.68 -7.17
N PHE A 89 12.80 9.52 -7.03
CA PHE A 89 12.15 8.22 -7.01
C PHE A 89 12.32 7.53 -5.67
N ALA A 90 11.30 6.76 -5.27
CA ALA A 90 11.38 5.86 -4.14
C ALA A 90 10.76 4.51 -4.48
N PHE A 91 11.35 3.49 -3.89
CA PHE A 91 10.88 2.12 -3.96
C PHE A 91 10.65 1.61 -2.54
N CYS A 92 9.45 1.07 -2.29
CA CYS A 92 9.07 0.55 -1.00
C CYS A 92 8.59 -0.89 -1.14
N HIS A 93 8.88 -1.72 -0.16
CA HIS A 93 8.34 -3.07 -0.09
C HIS A 93 8.14 -3.51 1.37
N GLY A 94 7.22 -4.41 1.58
CA GLY A 94 6.90 -4.96 2.90
C GLY A 94 5.60 -5.73 2.90
N PHE A 95 4.96 -5.76 4.05
CA PHE A 95 3.69 -6.44 4.22
C PHE A 95 2.61 -5.44 4.62
N TYR A 96 1.42 -5.63 4.04
CA TYR A 96 0.20 -4.97 4.47
C TYR A 96 -0.72 -5.99 5.12
N ARG A 97 -1.33 -5.61 6.23
CA ARG A 97 -2.44 -6.33 6.86
C ARG A 97 -3.74 -5.63 6.52
N LEU A 98 -4.70 -6.39 6.02
CA LEU A 98 -6.06 -5.94 5.80
C LEU A 98 -6.97 -6.61 6.83
N GLY A 99 -7.80 -5.84 7.53
CA GLY A 99 -8.81 -6.32 8.44
C GLY A 99 -10.13 -5.59 8.25
N GLY A 100 -11.24 -6.29 8.39
CA GLY A 100 -12.57 -5.68 8.28
C GLY A 100 -13.65 -6.71 7.98
N THR A 101 -14.89 -6.26 7.78
CA THR A 101 -16.04 -7.13 7.52
C THR A 101 -16.62 -6.82 6.12
N PRO A 102 -16.26 -7.59 5.08
CA PRO A 102 -16.95 -7.49 3.80
C PRO A 102 -18.41 -7.90 3.96
N LYS A 103 -19.36 -7.10 3.49
CA LYS A 103 -20.80 -7.41 3.56
C LYS A 103 -21.12 -8.76 2.89
N ALA A 104 -20.47 -9.06 1.77
CA ALA A 104 -20.66 -10.32 1.07
C ALA A 104 -20.17 -11.55 1.86
N ALA A 105 -19.16 -11.38 2.72
CA ALA A 105 -18.65 -12.45 3.57
C ALA A 105 -19.49 -12.64 4.84
N GLY A 106 -20.16 -11.59 5.31
CA GLY A 106 -20.98 -11.59 6.52
C GLY A 106 -20.23 -11.92 7.82
N ARG A 107 -18.89 -11.83 7.79
CA ARG A 107 -18.00 -12.12 8.92
C ARG A 107 -16.69 -11.34 8.79
N PRO A 108 -16.02 -11.03 9.90
CA PRO A 108 -14.69 -10.42 9.85
C PRO A 108 -13.69 -11.30 9.12
N ILE A 109 -12.83 -10.65 8.34
CA ILE A 109 -11.65 -11.26 7.72
C ILE A 109 -10.41 -10.48 8.15
N VAL A 110 -9.29 -11.16 8.19
CA VAL A 110 -7.97 -10.54 8.39
C VAL A 110 -6.92 -11.40 7.72
N PHE A 111 -6.04 -10.77 6.96
CA PHE A 111 -4.92 -11.45 6.31
C PHE A 111 -3.78 -10.49 5.97
N TRP A 112 -2.62 -11.07 5.72
CA TRP A 112 -1.43 -10.35 5.27
C TRP A 112 -1.23 -10.54 3.77
N MET A 113 -0.70 -9.52 3.13
CA MET A 113 -0.34 -9.50 1.73
C MET A 113 1.04 -8.87 1.55
N ARG A 114 1.69 -9.19 0.44
CA ARG A 114 2.91 -8.52 0.02
C ARG A 114 2.53 -7.21 -0.63
N ALA A 115 3.32 -6.17 -0.36
CA ALA A 115 3.12 -4.85 -0.95
C ALA A 115 4.43 -4.33 -1.54
N THR A 116 4.34 -3.76 -2.73
CA THR A 116 5.39 -2.97 -3.36
C THR A 116 4.78 -1.64 -3.78
N VAL A 117 5.44 -0.54 -3.43
CA VAL A 117 4.98 0.81 -3.75
C VAL A 117 6.15 1.59 -4.35
N CYS A 118 5.95 2.14 -5.54
CA CYS A 118 6.89 3.05 -6.17
C CYS A 118 6.31 4.47 -6.16
N LEU A 119 7.15 5.43 -5.80
CA LEU A 119 6.75 6.82 -5.72
C LEU A 119 7.69 7.68 -6.59
N HIS A 120 7.13 8.75 -7.10
CA HIS A 120 7.86 9.82 -7.77
C HIS A 120 7.53 11.15 -7.10
N ARG A 121 8.54 12.01 -6.98
CA ARG A 121 8.34 13.37 -6.49
C ARG A 121 7.94 14.26 -7.65
N ASP A 122 6.75 14.81 -7.57
CA ASP A 122 6.20 15.74 -8.53
C ASP A 122 5.89 17.07 -7.83
N GLU A 123 6.43 18.18 -8.38
CA GLU A 123 6.30 19.53 -7.80
C GLU A 123 6.60 19.59 -6.29
N GLY A 124 7.58 18.82 -5.83
CA GLY A 124 7.99 18.77 -4.43
C GLY A 124 7.15 17.85 -3.53
N ALA A 125 6.12 17.20 -4.05
CA ALA A 125 5.28 16.25 -3.33
C ALA A 125 5.48 14.80 -3.82
N TRP A 126 5.55 13.85 -2.90
CA TRP A 126 5.59 12.43 -3.26
C TRP A 126 4.22 11.97 -3.77
N ARG A 127 4.22 11.24 -4.91
CA ARG A 127 3.04 10.62 -5.52
C ARG A 127 3.28 9.14 -5.73
N ILE A 128 2.30 8.31 -5.43
CA ILE A 128 2.34 6.88 -5.75
C ILE A 128 2.12 6.74 -7.25
N VAL A 129 3.12 6.18 -7.95
CA VAL A 129 3.08 5.92 -9.40
C VAL A 129 2.84 4.46 -9.71
N HIS A 130 3.13 3.57 -8.77
CA HIS A 130 2.83 2.15 -8.86
C HIS A 130 2.57 1.56 -7.48
N GLU A 131 1.57 0.69 -7.39
CA GLU A 131 1.35 -0.16 -6.23
C GLU A 131 1.00 -1.57 -6.70
N HIS A 132 1.60 -2.56 -6.05
CA HIS A 132 1.30 -3.97 -6.26
C HIS A 132 1.07 -4.64 -4.92
N THR A 133 -0.10 -5.23 -4.76
CA THR A 133 -0.42 -6.10 -3.63
C THR A 133 -0.69 -7.52 -4.12
N SER A 134 -0.23 -8.52 -3.39
CA SER A 134 -0.42 -9.91 -3.76
C SER A 134 -0.43 -10.85 -2.56
N VAL A 135 -1.15 -11.95 -2.71
CA VAL A 135 -1.14 -13.08 -1.79
C VAL A 135 -0.63 -14.30 -2.55
N PRO A 136 0.28 -15.12 -1.99
CA PRO A 136 0.71 -16.34 -2.65
C PRO A 136 -0.42 -17.36 -2.72
N PHE A 137 -0.37 -18.22 -3.73
CA PHE A 137 -1.21 -19.41 -3.80
C PHE A 137 -0.48 -20.61 -3.24
N TYR A 138 -1.20 -21.55 -2.63
CA TYR A 138 -0.68 -22.87 -2.34
C TYR A 138 -0.50 -23.68 -3.63
N MET A 139 0.73 -24.11 -3.89
CA MET A 139 1.09 -24.91 -5.08
C MET A 139 0.97 -26.42 -4.84
N ASP A 140 0.02 -26.81 -4.00
CA ASP A 140 -0.30 -28.18 -3.60
C ASP A 140 -1.44 -28.81 -4.43
N GLY A 141 -1.77 -28.17 -5.56
CA GLY A 141 -2.88 -28.53 -6.42
C GLY A 141 -4.22 -27.88 -6.04
N SER A 142 -4.35 -27.29 -4.85
CA SER A 142 -5.58 -26.60 -4.45
C SER A 142 -5.72 -25.22 -5.08
N LEU A 143 -4.60 -24.57 -5.40
CA LEU A 143 -4.51 -23.18 -5.88
C LEU A 143 -5.24 -22.16 -5.00
N ARG A 144 -5.42 -22.48 -3.71
CA ARG A 144 -6.07 -21.58 -2.75
C ARG A 144 -5.15 -20.42 -2.38
N PRO A 145 -5.68 -19.21 -2.24
CA PRO A 145 -4.90 -18.09 -1.69
C PRO A 145 -4.50 -18.39 -0.24
N ALA A 146 -3.23 -18.10 0.09
CA ALA A 146 -2.65 -18.40 1.39
C ALA A 146 -2.91 -17.26 2.40
N PHE A 147 -4.16 -17.04 2.78
CA PHE A 147 -4.57 -16.00 3.73
C PHE A 147 -4.21 -16.28 5.19
N ASP A 148 -3.81 -17.50 5.50
CA ASP A 148 -3.38 -17.96 6.83
C ASP A 148 -1.91 -17.64 7.13
N LEU A 149 -1.12 -17.23 6.13
CA LEU A 149 0.29 -16.91 6.32
C LEU A 149 0.47 -15.62 7.14
N GLN A 150 1.54 -15.62 7.93
CA GLN A 150 1.98 -14.47 8.73
C GLN A 150 3.34 -14.00 8.23
N PRO A 151 3.68 -12.70 8.34
CA PRO A 151 5.02 -12.23 8.11
C PRO A 151 6.05 -12.97 8.98
N PRO A 152 7.29 -13.14 8.49
CA PRO A 152 8.34 -13.79 9.27
C PRO A 152 8.54 -13.12 10.63
N SER A 153 8.88 -13.88 11.65
CA SER A 153 9.14 -13.35 13.00
C SER A 153 10.43 -12.53 13.08
N ILE A 154 11.34 -12.73 12.14
CA ILE A 154 12.59 -11.97 12.00
C ILE A 154 12.41 -11.04 10.82
N PRO A 155 12.56 -9.70 11.01
CA PRO A 155 12.49 -8.75 9.90
C PRO A 155 13.50 -9.11 8.81
N VAL A 156 13.08 -9.06 7.55
CA VAL A 156 14.00 -9.16 6.42
C VAL A 156 14.85 -7.89 6.45
N THR A 157 16.11 -8.02 6.86
CA THR A 157 17.07 -6.91 6.82
C THR A 157 17.25 -6.47 5.38
N ALA A 158 17.08 -5.17 5.11
CA ALA A 158 17.42 -4.57 3.84
C ALA A 158 18.91 -4.81 3.53
N TYR A 159 19.21 -5.25 2.31
CA TYR A 159 20.57 -5.39 1.80
C TYR A 159 21.15 -4.03 1.45
#